data_9c222051af664359e056924d7b15ff70
#
_entry.id   9c222051af664359e056924d7b15ff70
#
_cell.length_a   1.000
_cell.length_b   1.000
_cell.length_c   1.000
_cell.angle_alpha   90.00
_cell.angle_beta   90.00
_cell.angle_gamma   90.00
#
_symmetry.space_group_name_H-M   'P 1'
#
loop_
_entity.id
_entity.type
_entity.pdbx_description
1 polymer ?
#
loop_
_entity_poly.entity_id
_entity_poly.type
_entity_poly.pdbx_seq_one_letter_code
_entity_poly.pdbx_strand_id
1 'polypeptide(L)'
;MENGSDERWVLLAEDDGALRFLLASVLRKDGHRVLEVPDGEQLVVAHAALPPGRNGRTVVLSDLSMPVRSGLEAVEEIQRREPGLGVILMGAFLEPKDVPRAEALGAAFLTKPFELARMRALVRALVAAPTARASELVEGAGG
;
A
#
# COMPACT_ATOMS: atom_id res chain seq x y z
N MET A 1 -10.89 24.37 2.40
CA MET A 1 -10.63 24.01 2.29
C MET A 1 -9.88 23.15 1.86
N GLU A 2 -9.79 23.08 1.61
CA GLU A 2 -8.98 22.38 1.10
C GLU A 2 -8.26 21.40 1.81
N ASN A 3 -8.29 21.38 2.95
CA ASN A 3 -7.47 20.54 3.77
C ASN A 3 -7.78 19.09 3.68
N GLY A 4 -9.02 18.70 3.71
CA GLY A 4 -9.39 17.32 3.60
C GLY A 4 -8.96 16.71 2.30
N SER A 5 -8.90 17.52 1.28
CA SER A 5 -8.56 17.00 -0.04
C SER A 5 -7.10 16.61 -0.14
N ASP A 6 -6.27 17.01 0.82
CA ASP A 6 -4.87 16.67 0.79
C ASP A 6 -4.51 15.50 1.67
N GLU A 7 -5.50 14.86 2.28
CA GLU A 7 -5.20 13.71 3.11
C GLU A 7 -4.67 12.57 2.27
N ARG A 8 -3.56 12.03 2.71
CA ARG A 8 -2.89 10.95 2.01
C ARG A 8 -2.74 9.80 2.97
N TRP A 9 -3.44 8.72 2.67
CA TRP A 9 -3.54 7.60 3.57
C TRP A 9 -2.60 6.48 3.16
N VAL A 10 -1.86 5.96 4.13
CA VAL A 10 -1.05 4.77 3.97
C VAL A 10 -1.56 3.74 4.97
N LEU A 11 -1.90 2.58 4.48
CA LEU A 11 -2.26 1.44 5.32
C LEU A 11 -1.02 0.58 5.43
N LEU A 12 -0.50 0.44 6.64
CA LEU A 12 0.76 -0.25 6.88
C LEU A 12 0.48 -1.53 7.63
N ALA A 13 0.77 -2.67 7.00
CA ALA A 13 0.57 -3.98 7.61
C ALA A 13 1.91 -4.66 7.79
N GLU A 14 2.26 -4.93 9.03
CA GLU A 14 3.52 -5.54 9.42
C GLU A 14 3.35 -6.15 10.80
N ASP A 15 3.66 -7.44 10.94
CA ASP A 15 3.45 -8.09 12.22
C ASP A 15 4.57 -7.83 13.21
N ASP A 16 5.77 -7.41 12.76
CA ASP A 16 6.84 -7.00 13.66
C ASP A 16 6.52 -5.60 14.17
N GLY A 17 6.16 -5.51 15.44
CA GLY A 17 5.73 -4.24 16.01
C GLY A 17 6.79 -3.15 15.99
N ALA A 18 8.06 -3.51 16.20
CA ALA A 18 9.12 -2.52 16.19
C ALA A 18 9.33 -1.95 14.80
N LEU A 19 9.36 -2.82 13.80
CA LEU A 19 9.50 -2.36 12.42
C LEU A 19 8.28 -1.54 12.01
N ARG A 20 7.08 -2.01 12.35
CA ARG A 20 5.86 -1.27 12.02
C ARG A 20 5.89 0.14 12.61
N PHE A 21 6.29 0.24 13.88
CA PHE A 21 6.36 1.54 14.53
C PHE A 21 7.34 2.46 13.83
N LEU A 22 8.52 1.93 13.47
CA LEU A 22 9.53 2.72 12.79
C LEU A 22 9.01 3.23 11.45
N LEU A 23 8.45 2.35 10.64
CA LEU A 23 7.96 2.74 9.32
C LEU A 23 6.84 3.77 9.44
N ALA A 24 5.91 3.55 10.37
CA ALA A 24 4.82 4.49 10.56
C ALA A 24 5.32 5.86 10.98
N SER A 25 6.30 5.88 11.89
CA SER A 25 6.84 7.15 12.38
C SER A 25 7.47 7.95 11.25
N VAL A 26 8.23 7.28 10.39
CA VAL A 26 8.87 7.95 9.27
C VAL A 26 7.84 8.49 8.28
N LEU A 27 6.82 7.68 7.99
CA LEU A 27 5.80 8.10 7.05
C LEU A 27 4.94 9.26 7.58
N ARG A 28 4.66 9.25 8.88
CA ARG A 28 3.92 10.37 9.47
C ARG A 28 4.74 11.65 9.42
N LYS A 29 6.05 11.55 9.60
CA LYS A 29 6.91 12.71 9.45
C LYS A 29 6.85 13.28 8.05
N ASP A 30 6.64 12.44 7.07
CA ASP A 30 6.53 12.89 5.68
C ASP A 30 5.15 13.46 5.37
N GLY A 31 4.24 13.50 6.35
CA GLY A 31 2.94 14.11 6.15
C GLY A 31 1.82 13.17 5.80
N HIS A 32 2.08 11.87 5.79
CA HIS A 32 1.03 10.89 5.48
C HIS A 32 0.22 10.57 6.72
N ARG A 33 -1.05 10.24 6.52
CA ARG A 33 -1.85 9.62 7.56
C ARG A 33 -1.64 8.12 7.46
N VAL A 34 -1.31 7.49 8.60
CA VAL A 34 -0.94 6.08 8.60
C VAL A 34 -1.85 5.31 9.55
N LEU A 35 -2.43 4.23 9.04
CA LEU A 35 -3.09 3.25 9.89
C LEU A 35 -2.20 2.03 9.96
N GLU A 36 -1.89 1.60 11.17
CA GLU A 36 -1.00 0.47 11.42
C GLU A 36 -1.82 -0.74 11.79
N VAL A 37 -1.55 -1.88 11.15
CA VAL A 37 -2.22 -3.13 11.48
C VAL A 37 -1.20 -4.26 11.49
N PRO A 38 -1.46 -5.33 12.27
CA PRO A 38 -0.48 -6.41 12.40
C PRO A 38 -0.69 -7.58 11.45
N ASP A 39 -1.79 -7.63 10.72
CA ASP A 39 -2.06 -8.78 9.86
C ASP A 39 -2.98 -8.42 8.72
N GLY A 40 -3.18 -9.36 7.81
CA GLY A 40 -3.96 -9.10 6.61
C GLY A 40 -5.44 -8.92 6.87
N GLU A 41 -5.98 -9.59 7.88
CA GLU A 41 -7.40 -9.43 8.16
C GLU A 41 -7.67 -8.02 8.66
N GLN A 42 -6.83 -7.52 9.55
CA GLN A 42 -7.00 -6.16 10.05
C GLN A 42 -6.72 -5.13 8.97
N LEU A 43 -5.89 -5.48 7.98
CA LEU A 43 -5.67 -4.60 6.85
C LEU A 43 -6.96 -4.38 6.07
N VAL A 44 -7.70 -5.45 5.81
CA VAL A 44 -8.97 -5.34 5.10
C VAL A 44 -9.96 -4.50 5.91
N VAL A 45 -10.01 -4.74 7.22
CA VAL A 45 -10.91 -3.99 8.10
C VAL A 45 -10.54 -2.50 8.11
N ALA A 46 -9.25 -2.21 8.19
CA ALA A 46 -8.79 -0.82 8.22
C ALA A 46 -9.15 -0.09 6.92
N HIS A 47 -9.00 -0.76 5.79
CA HIS A 47 -9.36 -0.15 4.52
C HIS A 47 -10.85 0.20 4.49
N ALA A 48 -11.69 -0.72 4.95
CA ALA A 48 -13.12 -0.49 4.94
C ALA A 48 -13.53 0.66 5.86
N ALA A 49 -12.71 0.98 6.85
CA ALA A 49 -13.00 2.04 7.80
C ALA A 49 -12.46 3.41 7.39
N LEU A 50 -11.77 3.49 6.27
CA LEU A 50 -11.26 4.79 5.83
C LEU A 50 -12.40 5.75 5.52
N PRO A 51 -12.19 7.05 5.76
CA PRO A 51 -13.26 8.02 5.50
C PRO A 51 -13.68 8.00 4.04
N PRO A 52 -14.97 8.05 3.77
CA PRO A 52 -15.44 8.17 2.39
C PRO A 52 -15.12 9.56 1.84
N GLY A 53 -15.06 9.65 0.53
CA GLY A 53 -14.85 10.94 -0.11
C GLY A 53 -13.45 11.50 0.01
N ARG A 54 -12.51 10.70 0.48
CA ARG A 54 -11.14 11.16 0.55
C ARG A 54 -10.57 11.34 -0.84
N ASN A 55 -9.73 12.35 -0.97
CA ASN A 55 -9.07 12.62 -2.23
C ASN A 55 -7.69 12.01 -2.23
N GLY A 56 -7.17 11.80 -3.44
CA GLY A 56 -5.85 11.25 -3.58
C GLY A 56 -5.87 9.75 -3.49
N ARG A 57 -4.72 9.19 -3.69
CA ARG A 57 -4.56 7.75 -3.79
C ARG A 57 -4.21 7.15 -2.45
N THR A 58 -4.91 6.10 -2.08
CA THR A 58 -4.54 5.31 -0.91
C THR A 58 -3.44 4.34 -1.30
N VAL A 59 -2.45 4.19 -0.42
CA VAL A 59 -1.35 3.28 -0.65
C VAL A 59 -1.33 2.25 0.46
N VAL A 60 -1.20 0.98 0.10
CA VAL A 60 -0.97 -0.10 1.06
C VAL A 60 0.50 -0.46 1.01
N LEU A 61 1.12 -0.50 2.18
CA LEU A 61 2.49 -0.99 2.36
C LEU A 61 2.38 -2.19 3.27
N SER A 62 2.55 -3.39 2.71
CA SER A 62 2.25 -4.61 3.45
C SER A 62 3.32 -5.66 3.31
N ASP A 63 3.63 -6.30 4.44
CA ASP A 63 4.43 -7.51 4.41
C ASP A 63 3.66 -8.58 3.63
N LEU A 64 4.39 -9.39 2.89
CA LEU A 64 3.81 -10.52 2.18
C LEU A 64 3.29 -11.57 3.13
N SER A 65 4.08 -11.91 4.14
CA SER A 65 3.76 -12.99 5.06
C SER A 65 3.39 -12.45 6.41
N MET A 66 2.18 -12.74 6.83
CA MET A 66 1.70 -12.32 8.15
C MET A 66 0.77 -13.40 8.67
N PRO A 67 0.61 -13.49 10.00
CA PRO A 67 -0.36 -14.45 10.54
C PRO A 67 -1.78 -14.09 10.11
N VAL A 68 -2.67 -15.05 10.23
CA VAL A 68 -4.09 -14.96 9.96
C VAL A 68 -4.38 -14.89 8.47
N ARG A 69 -3.79 -13.93 7.78
CA ARG A 69 -4.05 -13.72 6.38
C ARG A 69 -2.85 -13.05 5.74
N SER A 70 -2.41 -13.56 4.60
CA SER A 70 -1.24 -13.01 3.95
C SER A 70 -1.52 -11.61 3.41
N GLY A 71 -0.45 -10.83 3.26
CA GLY A 71 -0.59 -9.51 2.68
C GLY A 71 -1.11 -9.54 1.26
N LEU A 72 -0.64 -10.52 0.49
CA LEU A 72 -1.05 -10.61 -0.91
C LEU A 72 -2.55 -10.86 -1.02
N GLU A 73 -3.09 -11.80 -0.23
CA GLU A 73 -4.52 -12.07 -0.26
C GLU A 73 -5.34 -10.85 0.17
N ALA A 74 -4.88 -10.18 1.23
CA ALA A 74 -5.60 -9.03 1.73
C ALA A 74 -5.63 -7.91 0.69
N VAL A 75 -4.50 -7.65 0.06
CA VAL A 75 -4.41 -6.58 -0.93
C VAL A 75 -5.26 -6.91 -2.16
N GLU A 76 -5.30 -8.18 -2.55
CA GLU A 76 -6.16 -8.57 -3.67
C GLU A 76 -7.62 -8.22 -3.38
N GLU A 77 -8.07 -8.50 -2.17
CA GLU A 77 -9.44 -8.17 -1.81
C GLU A 77 -9.67 -6.67 -1.80
N ILE A 78 -8.74 -5.91 -1.24
CA ILE A 78 -8.88 -4.47 -1.16
C ILE A 78 -8.90 -3.85 -2.55
N GLN A 79 -8.05 -4.31 -3.44
CA GLN A 79 -7.99 -3.73 -4.78
C GLN A 79 -9.28 -3.96 -5.56
N ARG A 80 -9.98 -5.04 -5.27
CA ARG A 80 -11.29 -5.24 -5.92
C ARG A 80 -12.27 -4.13 -5.55
N ARG A 81 -12.13 -3.57 -4.34
CA ARG A 81 -13.00 -2.48 -3.88
C ARG A 81 -12.49 -1.11 -4.32
N GLU A 82 -11.17 -1.00 -4.44
CA GLU A 82 -10.55 0.28 -4.80
C GLU A 82 -9.49 0.02 -5.87
N PRO A 83 -9.90 -0.01 -7.15
CA PRO A 83 -8.95 -0.37 -8.23
C PRO A 83 -7.75 0.57 -8.37
N GLY A 84 -7.88 1.81 -7.91
CA GLY A 84 -6.75 2.76 -7.97
C GLY A 84 -5.77 2.65 -6.84
N LEU A 85 -5.90 1.63 -5.99
CA LEU A 85 -5.03 1.44 -4.85
C LEU A 85 -3.56 1.33 -5.26
N GLY A 86 -2.69 2.06 -4.57
CA GLY A 86 -1.25 1.88 -4.73
C GLY A 86 -0.78 0.76 -3.83
N VAL A 87 0.08 -0.11 -4.33
CA VAL A 87 0.47 -1.31 -3.59
C VAL A 87 1.97 -1.44 -3.54
N ILE A 88 2.50 -1.59 -2.33
CA ILE A 88 3.90 -1.94 -2.09
C ILE A 88 3.90 -3.17 -1.19
N LEU A 89 4.53 -4.24 -1.66
CA LEU A 89 4.68 -5.47 -0.88
C LEU A 89 6.11 -5.56 -0.38
N MET A 90 6.28 -6.05 0.84
CA MET A 90 7.60 -6.18 1.48
C MET A 90 7.85 -7.65 1.80
N GLY A 91 9.09 -8.07 1.65
CA GLY A 91 9.44 -9.43 2.03
C GLY A 91 10.86 -9.78 1.64
N ALA A 92 11.31 -10.97 2.07
CA ALA A 92 12.66 -11.44 1.74
C ALA A 92 12.77 -11.71 0.25
N PHE A 93 11.75 -12.29 -0.34
CA PHE A 93 11.68 -12.48 -1.78
C PHE A 93 10.23 -12.80 -2.15
N LEU A 94 9.94 -12.66 -3.43
CA LEU A 94 8.62 -12.94 -3.96
C LEU A 94 8.70 -14.29 -4.65
N GLU A 95 7.91 -15.27 -4.20
CA GLU A 95 7.94 -16.59 -4.78
C GLU A 95 7.46 -16.56 -6.23
N PRO A 96 8.03 -17.42 -7.09
CA PRO A 96 7.62 -17.39 -8.50
C PRO A 96 6.12 -17.54 -8.72
N LYS A 97 5.44 -18.33 -7.89
CA LYS A 97 4.01 -18.53 -8.05
C LYS A 97 3.21 -17.26 -7.76
N ASP A 98 3.78 -16.34 -6.99
CA ASP A 98 3.08 -15.12 -6.60
C ASP A 98 3.41 -13.93 -7.51
N VAL A 99 4.41 -14.09 -8.39
CA VAL A 99 4.80 -12.99 -9.27
C VAL A 99 3.64 -12.52 -10.14
N PRO A 100 2.89 -13.42 -10.82
CA PRO A 100 1.79 -12.92 -11.65
C PRO A 100 0.72 -12.21 -10.83
N ARG A 101 0.48 -12.66 -9.59
CA ARG A 101 -0.49 -12.01 -8.73
C ARG A 101 -0.05 -10.61 -8.36
N ALA A 102 1.22 -10.45 -8.00
CA ALA A 102 1.76 -9.15 -7.64
C ALA A 102 1.73 -8.21 -8.85
N GLU A 103 2.07 -8.72 -10.02
CA GLU A 103 2.04 -7.92 -11.24
C GLU A 103 0.63 -7.47 -11.56
N ALA A 104 -0.35 -8.35 -11.38
CA ALA A 104 -1.74 -7.98 -11.63
C ALA A 104 -2.21 -6.87 -10.72
N LEU A 105 -1.62 -6.75 -9.54
CA LEU A 105 -1.95 -5.67 -8.61
C LEU A 105 -1.23 -4.36 -8.94
N GLY A 106 -0.27 -4.41 -9.86
CA GLY A 106 0.60 -3.26 -10.09
C GLY A 106 1.51 -2.98 -8.91
N ALA A 107 1.86 -4.01 -8.15
CA ALA A 107 2.60 -3.85 -6.91
C ALA A 107 4.07 -3.59 -7.15
N ALA A 108 4.63 -2.67 -6.36
CA ALA A 108 6.07 -2.55 -6.23
C ALA A 108 6.52 -3.50 -5.13
N PHE A 109 7.74 -3.99 -5.21
CA PHE A 109 8.25 -4.91 -4.21
C PHE A 109 9.48 -4.33 -3.54
N LEU A 110 9.48 -4.34 -2.20
CA LEU A 110 10.64 -3.93 -1.40
C LEU A 110 11.24 -5.17 -0.76
N THR A 111 12.46 -5.49 -1.13
CA THR A 111 13.17 -6.62 -0.56
C THR A 111 13.71 -6.25 0.81
N LYS A 112 13.39 -7.03 1.82
CA LYS A 112 13.91 -6.83 3.17
C LYS A 112 15.31 -7.41 3.27
N PRO A 113 16.25 -6.73 3.90
CA PRO A 113 16.11 -5.38 4.46
C PRO A 113 16.19 -4.32 3.36
N PHE A 114 15.49 -3.21 3.57
CA PHE A 114 15.51 -2.13 2.61
C PHE A 114 15.86 -0.82 3.29
N GLU A 115 16.29 0.15 2.50
CA GLU A 115 16.59 1.47 3.04
C GLU A 115 15.32 2.27 3.18
N LEU A 116 15.22 3.00 4.28
CA LEU A 116 14.05 3.84 4.52
C LEU A 116 13.84 4.85 3.41
N ALA A 117 14.92 5.38 2.84
CA ALA A 117 14.81 6.36 1.77
C ALA A 117 14.08 5.79 0.57
N ARG A 118 14.34 4.51 0.25
CA ARG A 118 13.66 3.88 -0.88
C ARG A 118 12.19 3.68 -0.59
N MET A 119 11.86 3.22 0.61
CA MET A 119 10.46 3.04 1.00
C MET A 119 9.72 4.37 0.94
N ARG A 120 10.33 5.42 1.49
CA ARG A 120 9.71 6.74 1.50
C ARG A 120 9.48 7.26 0.08
N ALA A 121 10.45 7.04 -0.81
CA ALA A 121 10.32 7.50 -2.19
C ALA A 121 9.20 6.77 -2.92
N LEU A 122 9.07 5.46 -2.70
CA LEU A 122 8.01 4.70 -3.33
C LEU A 122 6.63 5.15 -2.85
N VAL A 123 6.49 5.34 -1.54
CA VAL A 123 5.20 5.78 -1.00
C VAL A 123 4.86 7.16 -1.56
N ARG A 124 5.81 8.08 -1.57
CA ARG A 124 5.56 9.42 -2.07
C ARG A 124 5.13 9.40 -3.53
N ALA A 125 5.80 8.60 -4.34
CA ALA A 125 5.47 8.51 -5.75
C ALA A 125 4.08 7.96 -5.97
N LEU A 126 3.71 6.92 -5.22
CA LEU A 126 2.40 6.32 -5.40
C LEU A 126 1.27 7.19 -4.89
N VAL A 127 1.49 7.85 -3.75
CA VAL A 127 0.47 8.74 -3.20
C VAL A 127 0.19 9.89 -4.15
N ALA A 128 1.22 10.39 -4.80
CA ALA A 128 1.08 11.54 -5.71
C ALA A 128 0.43 11.17 -7.04
N ALA A 129 0.42 9.90 -7.41
CA ALA A 129 -0.14 9.49 -8.69
C ALA A 129 -1.65 9.68 -8.69
N PRO A 130 -2.22 10.22 -9.77
CA PRO A 130 -3.68 10.37 -9.83
C PRO A 130 -4.36 9.02 -9.84
N THR A 131 -5.43 8.89 -9.07
CA THR A 131 -6.16 7.62 -9.02
C THR A 131 -6.78 7.27 -10.36
N ALA A 132 -7.20 8.27 -11.11
CA ALA A 132 -7.82 8.03 -12.41
C ALA A 132 -6.84 7.47 -13.43
N ARG A 133 -5.56 7.51 -13.10
CA ARG A 133 -4.55 7.02 -14.03
C ARG A 133 -4.68 5.55 -14.34
N ALA A 134 -5.38 4.79 -13.51
CA ALA A 134 -5.49 3.37 -13.78
C ALA A 134 -5.95 3.11 -15.20
N SER A 135 -6.99 3.82 -15.64
CA SER A 135 -7.48 3.60 -16.99
C SER A 135 -6.53 4.17 -18.04
N GLU A 136 -5.89 5.27 -17.72
CA GLU A 136 -4.92 5.83 -18.65
C GLU A 136 -3.73 4.89 -18.83
N LEU A 137 -3.28 4.28 -17.75
CA LEU A 137 -2.17 3.34 -17.87
C LEU A 137 -2.54 2.13 -18.71
N VAL A 138 -3.75 1.66 -18.55
CA VAL A 138 -4.21 0.54 -19.37
C VAL A 138 -4.21 0.93 -20.84
N GLU A 139 -4.71 2.10 -21.16
CA GLU A 139 -4.70 2.57 -22.54
C GLU A 139 -3.29 2.73 -23.04
N GLY A 140 -2.44 3.31 -22.22
CA GLY A 140 -1.05 3.48 -22.61
C GLY A 140 -0.35 2.16 -22.84
N ALA A 141 -0.65 1.18 -22.00
CA ALA A 141 -0.06 -0.14 -22.17
C ALA A 141 -0.57 -0.80 -23.43
N GLY A 142 -1.83 -0.58 -23.75
CA GLY A 142 -2.40 -1.11 -24.96
C GLY A 142 -1.92 -0.41 -26.21
N GLY A 143 -1.49 0.80 -26.03
CA GLY A 143 -0.90 1.55 -27.11
C GLY A 143 0.56 1.25 -27.24
#